data_1a0a90b2fe587507d10aeef2afe5645d
#
_entry.id   1a0a90b2fe587507d10aeef2afe5645d
#
_cell.length_a   1.000
_cell.length_b   1.000
_cell.length_c   1.000
_cell.angle_alpha   90.00
_cell.angle_beta   90.00
_cell.angle_gamma   90.00
#
_symmetry.space_group_name_H-M   'P 1'
#
loop_
_entity.id
_entity.type
_entity.pdbx_description
1 polymer ?
#
loop_
_entity_poly.entity_id
_entity_poly.type
_entity_poly.pdbx_seq_one_letter_code
_entity_poly.pdbx_strand_id
1 'polypeptide(L)'
;RDVLGSRGLGDVYKRQKVVDAVKSGAIRKFVVMAGCDGRMKNRNYYTEFAEQLPDDCVILTAGCAKYRYNKLPLGDINGIPRVLDAGQCNDSYSLALIAMKLQDVFGLEDINQLPIVYNIAWYEQKAVIVLLALLSLGVKNIHLGPTLPAFLSPNVAKVLVENFGIDTIQTPEKDIEQFIIA
;
A
#
# COMPACT_ATOMS: atom_id res chain seq x y z
N ARG A 1 -0.61 -0.12 17.81
CA ARG A 1 -0.07 -1.46 18.08
C ARG A 1 -1.07 -2.60 17.92
N ASP A 2 -2.30 -2.40 17.52
CA ASP A 2 -3.29 -3.48 17.38
C ASP A 2 -4.28 -3.20 16.26
N VAL A 3 -3.78 -3.03 15.04
CA VAL A 3 -4.70 -2.78 13.94
C VAL A 3 -5.33 -4.07 13.41
N LEU A 4 -4.67 -5.21 13.56
CA LEU A 4 -5.19 -6.52 13.13
C LEU A 4 -4.65 -7.72 13.93
N GLY A 5 -3.98 -7.51 15.04
CA GLY A 5 -3.25 -8.55 15.77
C GLY A 5 -3.80 -8.98 17.11
N SER A 6 -4.83 -8.36 17.66
CA SER A 6 -5.40 -8.76 18.95
C SER A 6 -6.48 -9.83 18.78
N ARG A 7 -6.35 -10.87 19.57
CA ARG A 7 -7.23 -12.03 19.59
C ARG A 7 -8.53 -11.69 20.35
N GLY A 8 -9.66 -11.57 19.64
CA GLY A 8 -10.94 -11.42 20.32
C GLY A 8 -12.08 -10.87 19.47
N LEU A 9 -13.27 -10.80 20.03
CA LEU A 9 -14.50 -10.28 19.43
C LEU A 9 -14.34 -8.88 18.83
N GLY A 10 -13.44 -8.05 19.39
CA GLY A 10 -13.14 -6.73 18.87
C GLY A 10 -12.52 -6.72 17.47
N ASP A 11 -11.77 -7.74 17.11
CA ASP A 11 -11.14 -7.84 15.78
C ASP A 11 -12.13 -8.25 14.70
N VAL A 12 -13.04 -9.15 15.02
CA VAL A 12 -14.14 -9.54 14.11
C VAL A 12 -15.00 -8.32 13.81
N TYR A 13 -15.32 -7.52 14.82
CA TYR A 13 -16.12 -6.31 14.67
C TYR A 13 -15.41 -5.23 13.83
N LYS A 14 -14.10 -5.04 14.04
CA LYS A 14 -13.30 -4.11 13.23
C LYS A 14 -13.19 -4.56 11.78
N ARG A 15 -12.98 -5.86 11.55
CA ARG A 15 -12.94 -6.43 10.19
C ARG A 15 -14.26 -6.23 9.47
N GLN A 16 -15.37 -6.52 10.16
CA GLN A 16 -16.70 -6.34 9.59
C GLN A 16 -16.95 -4.88 9.20
N LYS A 17 -16.58 -3.92 10.05
CA LYS A 17 -16.68 -2.49 9.70
C LYS A 17 -15.93 -2.11 8.43
N VAL A 18 -14.71 -2.63 8.25
CA VAL A 18 -13.93 -2.36 7.03
C VAL A 18 -14.61 -2.96 5.80
N VAL A 19 -15.08 -4.22 5.90
CA VAL A 19 -15.81 -4.86 4.80
C VAL A 19 -17.09 -4.09 4.46
N ASP A 20 -17.85 -3.67 5.46
CA ASP A 20 -19.08 -2.90 5.27
C ASP A 20 -18.79 -1.53 4.66
N ALA A 21 -17.71 -0.86 5.08
CA ALA A 21 -17.29 0.42 4.52
C ALA A 21 -16.88 0.30 3.03
N VAL A 22 -16.23 -0.80 2.65
CA VAL A 22 -15.92 -1.06 1.23
C VAL A 22 -17.19 -1.38 0.45
N LYS A 23 -18.07 -2.25 0.98
CA LYS A 23 -19.33 -2.61 0.30
C LYS A 23 -20.28 -1.44 0.13
N SER A 24 -20.30 -0.51 1.08
CA SER A 24 -21.11 0.71 0.99
C SER A 24 -20.50 1.81 0.11
N GLY A 25 -19.26 1.61 -0.37
CA GLY A 25 -18.52 2.62 -1.13
C GLY A 25 -17.93 3.76 -0.27
N ALA A 26 -18.01 3.66 1.06
CA ALA A 26 -17.39 4.64 1.95
C ALA A 26 -15.86 4.60 1.88
N ILE A 27 -15.29 3.41 1.64
CA ILE A 27 -13.88 3.24 1.29
C ILE A 27 -13.83 2.80 -0.17
N ARG A 28 -13.28 3.66 -1.02
CA ARG A 28 -13.16 3.39 -2.45
C ARG A 28 -11.91 2.58 -2.77
N LYS A 29 -10.76 2.95 -2.21
CA LYS A 29 -9.49 2.26 -2.43
C LYS A 29 -8.62 2.20 -1.18
N PHE A 30 -7.84 1.15 -1.08
CA PHE A 30 -6.72 1.03 -0.16
C PHE A 30 -5.42 1.34 -0.91
N VAL A 31 -4.56 2.12 -0.29
CA VAL A 31 -3.24 2.45 -0.83
C VAL A 31 -2.17 1.86 0.09
N VAL A 32 -1.49 0.83 -0.38
CA VAL A 32 -0.35 0.26 0.34
C VAL A 32 0.85 1.18 0.13
N MET A 33 1.13 2.02 1.12
CA MET A 33 2.33 2.85 1.18
C MET A 33 3.26 2.26 2.22
N ALA A 34 4.26 1.51 1.79
CA ALA A 34 5.14 0.77 2.69
C ALA A 34 6.60 0.87 2.26
N GLY A 35 7.50 0.41 3.11
CA GLY A 35 8.91 0.28 2.79
C GLY A 35 9.82 1.19 3.60
N CYS A 36 10.88 1.66 2.97
CA CYS A 36 11.98 2.37 3.62
C CYS A 36 11.79 3.89 3.62
N ASP A 37 12.39 4.54 4.60
CA ASP A 37 12.59 6.00 4.60
C ASP A 37 14.08 6.31 4.42
N GLY A 38 14.45 6.85 3.27
CA GLY A 38 15.80 7.38 3.06
C GLY A 38 15.85 8.87 3.38
N ARG A 39 17.05 9.41 3.56
CA ARG A 39 17.30 10.84 3.84
C ARG A 39 17.16 11.74 2.62
N MET A 40 16.76 11.23 1.48
CA MET A 40 16.70 12.00 0.23
C MET A 40 15.55 13.01 0.25
N LYS A 41 15.80 14.23 -0.23
CA LYS A 41 14.80 15.30 -0.29
C LYS A 41 13.58 14.95 -1.16
N ASN A 42 13.80 14.22 -2.26
CA ASN A 42 12.73 13.76 -3.15
C ASN A 42 11.72 12.79 -2.51
N ARG A 43 11.93 12.39 -1.26
CA ARG A 43 10.96 11.59 -0.50
C ARG A 43 9.80 12.41 0.06
N ASN A 44 9.76 13.71 -0.11
CA ASN A 44 8.57 14.51 0.16
C ASN A 44 7.38 14.06 -0.68
N TYR A 45 7.60 13.43 -1.82
CA TYR A 45 6.58 12.80 -2.63
C TYR A 45 5.57 11.99 -1.79
N TYR A 46 6.05 11.16 -0.85
CA TYR A 46 5.14 10.33 -0.03
C TYR A 46 4.28 11.12 0.94
N THR A 47 4.79 12.25 1.44
CA THR A 47 4.02 13.18 2.27
C THR A 47 2.95 13.88 1.41
N GLU A 48 3.35 14.46 0.30
CA GLU A 48 2.47 15.17 -0.63
C GLU A 48 1.42 14.24 -1.25
N PHE A 49 1.80 13.02 -1.59
CA PHE A 49 0.88 12.01 -2.08
C PHE A 49 -0.19 11.67 -1.02
N ALA A 50 0.19 11.48 0.24
CA ALA A 50 -0.75 11.19 1.31
C ALA A 50 -1.70 12.36 1.60
N GLU A 51 -1.22 13.61 1.54
CA GLU A 51 -2.01 14.82 1.72
C GLU A 51 -3.05 15.02 0.61
N GLN A 52 -2.72 14.63 -0.61
CA GLN A 52 -3.57 14.80 -1.79
C GLN A 52 -4.51 13.62 -2.02
N LEU A 53 -4.37 12.52 -1.28
CA LEU A 53 -5.27 11.37 -1.40
C LEU A 53 -6.71 11.76 -1.10
N PRO A 54 -7.67 11.37 -1.95
CA PRO A 54 -9.09 11.56 -1.69
C PRO A 54 -9.53 11.01 -0.33
N ASP A 55 -10.55 11.64 0.26
CA ASP A 55 -11.00 11.33 1.62
C ASP A 55 -11.62 9.93 1.78
N ASP A 56 -11.96 9.28 0.69
CA ASP A 56 -12.48 7.91 0.62
C ASP A 56 -11.39 6.84 0.45
N CYS A 57 -10.12 7.22 0.59
CA CYS A 57 -8.97 6.32 0.50
C CYS A 57 -8.33 6.08 1.86
N VAL A 58 -7.94 4.81 2.11
CA VAL A 58 -7.26 4.38 3.33
C VAL A 58 -5.83 3.96 3.01
N ILE A 59 -4.87 4.47 3.76
CA ILE A 59 -3.45 4.10 3.65
C ILE A 59 -3.19 2.88 4.53
N LEU A 60 -2.68 1.81 3.93
CA LEU A 60 -2.12 0.66 4.63
C LEU A 60 -0.61 0.78 4.63
N THR A 61 0.01 0.82 5.79
CA THR A 61 1.45 1.07 5.87
C THR A 61 2.19 0.08 6.75
N ALA A 62 3.46 -0.14 6.41
CA ALA A 62 4.45 -0.84 7.22
C ALA A 62 5.86 -0.31 6.91
N GLY A 63 6.75 -0.35 7.91
CA GLY A 63 8.13 0.10 7.75
C GLY A 63 8.34 1.59 8.01
N CYS A 64 9.53 2.07 7.65
CA CYS A 64 9.95 3.42 8.02
C CYS A 64 9.30 4.53 7.17
N ALA A 65 8.81 4.22 5.97
CA ALA A 65 8.15 5.20 5.11
C ALA A 65 6.96 5.89 5.81
N LYS A 66 6.27 5.19 6.72
CA LYS A 66 5.14 5.73 7.49
C LYS A 66 5.44 7.03 8.24
N TYR A 67 6.67 7.26 8.65
CA TYR A 67 7.05 8.48 9.39
C TYR A 67 6.94 9.75 8.55
N ARG A 68 6.73 9.63 7.24
CA ARG A 68 6.46 10.75 6.34
C ARG A 68 5.01 11.23 6.42
N TYR A 69 4.07 10.37 6.80
CA TYR A 69 2.64 10.67 6.74
C TYR A 69 1.81 10.21 7.94
N ASN A 70 2.35 9.45 8.87
CA ASN A 70 1.58 8.94 10.01
C ASN A 70 1.14 10.01 11.03
N LYS A 71 1.70 11.22 10.93
CA LYS A 71 1.34 12.38 11.77
C LYS A 71 0.46 13.40 11.04
N LEU A 72 0.16 13.17 9.78
CA LEU A 72 -0.74 14.05 9.03
C LEU A 72 -2.17 13.92 9.57
N PRO A 73 -2.92 15.03 9.65
CA PRO A 73 -4.30 15.02 10.16
C PRO A 73 -5.28 14.53 9.08
N LEU A 74 -5.13 13.29 8.64
CA LEU A 74 -5.93 12.72 7.55
C LEU A 74 -7.34 12.29 8.00
N GLY A 75 -7.59 12.19 9.32
CA GLY A 75 -8.91 11.87 9.85
C GLY A 75 -9.26 10.37 9.77
N ASP A 76 -10.56 10.11 9.72
CA ASP A 76 -11.12 8.76 9.67
C ASP A 76 -12.32 8.67 8.72
N ILE A 77 -12.69 7.44 8.35
CA ILE A 77 -13.89 7.11 7.57
C ILE A 77 -14.77 6.23 8.46
N ASN A 78 -15.87 6.78 8.97
CA ASN A 78 -16.82 6.07 9.85
C ASN A 78 -16.14 5.43 11.09
N GLY A 79 -15.14 6.15 11.65
CA GLY A 79 -14.35 5.67 12.79
C GLY A 79 -13.24 4.68 12.43
N ILE A 80 -12.94 4.51 11.14
CA ILE A 80 -11.79 3.77 10.64
C ILE A 80 -10.69 4.79 10.32
N PRO A 81 -9.54 4.81 11.02
CA PRO A 81 -8.45 5.72 10.70
C PRO A 81 -8.00 5.58 9.25
N ARG A 82 -7.77 6.70 8.58
CA ARG A 82 -7.28 6.69 7.19
C ARG A 82 -5.82 6.23 7.05
N VAL A 83 -5.09 6.11 8.15
CA VAL A 83 -3.76 5.48 8.17
C VAL A 83 -3.79 4.28 9.09
N LEU A 84 -3.65 3.09 8.53
CA LEU A 84 -3.61 1.82 9.24
C LEU A 84 -2.17 1.29 9.21
N ASP A 85 -1.50 1.31 10.36
CA ASP A 85 -0.10 0.93 10.52
C ASP A 85 0.03 -0.52 10.98
N ALA A 86 0.56 -1.38 10.13
CA ALA A 86 0.84 -2.78 10.44
C ALA A 86 2.12 -2.98 11.26
N GLY A 87 2.98 -1.97 11.36
CA GLY A 87 4.22 -2.05 12.13
C GLY A 87 5.49 -1.78 11.34
N GLN A 88 6.51 -2.58 11.53
CA GLN A 88 7.81 -2.44 10.88
C GLN A 88 7.90 -3.24 9.56
N CYS A 89 9.07 -3.23 8.91
CA CYS A 89 9.26 -3.95 7.65
C CYS A 89 8.92 -5.44 7.73
N ASN A 90 9.18 -6.09 8.88
CA ASN A 90 8.82 -7.50 9.09
C ASN A 90 7.30 -7.71 9.11
N ASP A 91 6.52 -6.68 9.42
CA ASP A 91 5.06 -6.73 9.49
C ASP A 91 4.40 -6.51 8.12
N SER A 92 5.20 -6.27 7.07
CA SER A 92 4.70 -6.20 5.68
C SER A 92 3.99 -7.49 5.26
N TYR A 93 4.36 -8.63 5.84
CA TYR A 93 3.63 -9.89 5.71
C TYR A 93 2.16 -9.76 6.14
N SER A 94 1.88 -9.01 7.19
CA SER A 94 0.51 -8.76 7.64
C SER A 94 -0.33 -8.01 6.59
N LEU A 95 0.28 -7.11 5.82
CA LEU A 95 -0.42 -6.42 4.73
C LEU A 95 -0.80 -7.39 3.61
N ALA A 96 0.09 -8.32 3.26
CA ALA A 96 -0.20 -9.37 2.29
C ALA A 96 -1.35 -10.29 2.77
N LEU A 97 -1.32 -10.70 4.05
CA LEU A 97 -2.40 -11.49 4.64
C LEU A 97 -3.74 -10.74 4.66
N ILE A 98 -3.73 -9.42 4.88
CA ILE A 98 -4.95 -8.60 4.80
C ILE A 98 -5.50 -8.63 3.38
N ALA A 99 -4.66 -8.42 2.37
CA ALA A 99 -5.06 -8.45 0.98
C ALA A 99 -5.66 -9.82 0.60
N MET A 100 -5.00 -10.92 0.95
CA MET A 100 -5.51 -12.26 0.71
C MET A 100 -6.86 -12.52 1.41
N LYS A 101 -7.01 -12.05 2.65
CA LYS A 101 -8.28 -12.19 3.38
C LYS A 101 -9.40 -11.33 2.79
N LEU A 102 -9.10 -10.16 2.30
CA LEU A 102 -10.07 -9.33 1.58
C LEU A 102 -10.47 -10.02 0.27
N GLN A 103 -9.52 -10.62 -0.45
CA GLN A 103 -9.80 -11.40 -1.64
C GLN A 103 -10.81 -12.53 -1.35
N ASP A 104 -10.57 -13.30 -0.29
CA ASP A 104 -11.49 -14.38 0.15
C ASP A 104 -12.89 -13.84 0.49
N VAL A 105 -12.96 -12.76 1.27
CA VAL A 105 -14.25 -12.16 1.72
C VAL A 105 -15.05 -11.60 0.56
N PHE A 106 -14.39 -11.06 -0.46
CA PHE A 106 -15.05 -10.54 -1.66
C PHE A 106 -15.28 -11.62 -2.74
N GLY A 107 -14.78 -12.85 -2.53
CA GLY A 107 -14.92 -13.96 -3.47
C GLY A 107 -14.22 -13.71 -4.81
N LEU A 108 -13.08 -13.02 -4.78
CA LEU A 108 -12.31 -12.67 -5.98
C LEU A 108 -11.31 -13.78 -6.31
N GLU A 109 -11.18 -14.11 -7.58
CA GLU A 109 -10.23 -15.12 -8.06
C GLU A 109 -8.80 -14.56 -8.15
N ASP A 110 -8.66 -13.26 -8.45
CA ASP A 110 -7.39 -12.57 -8.60
C ASP A 110 -7.23 -11.45 -7.56
N ILE A 111 -6.12 -11.43 -6.86
CA ILE A 111 -5.77 -10.40 -5.88
C ILE A 111 -5.73 -8.99 -6.51
N ASN A 112 -5.46 -8.89 -7.80
CA ASN A 112 -5.43 -7.63 -8.55
C ASN A 112 -6.82 -7.03 -8.82
N GLN A 113 -7.90 -7.78 -8.56
CA GLN A 113 -9.27 -7.27 -8.63
C GLN A 113 -9.68 -6.51 -7.35
N LEU A 114 -8.88 -6.60 -6.28
CA LEU A 114 -9.11 -5.83 -5.08
C LEU A 114 -8.92 -4.32 -5.34
N PRO A 115 -9.67 -3.46 -4.64
CA PRO A 115 -9.47 -2.01 -4.70
C PRO A 115 -8.21 -1.60 -3.92
N ILE A 116 -7.08 -2.21 -4.23
CA ILE A 116 -5.78 -1.97 -3.59
C ILE A 116 -4.78 -1.53 -4.65
N VAL A 117 -4.05 -0.46 -4.36
CA VAL A 117 -2.92 0.01 -5.16
C VAL A 117 -1.65 0.02 -4.31
N TYR A 118 -0.50 -0.15 -4.95
CA TYR A 118 0.77 -0.35 -4.28
C TYR A 118 1.76 0.74 -4.66
N ASN A 119 2.17 1.52 -3.66
CA ASN A 119 3.18 2.58 -3.80
C ASN A 119 4.30 2.30 -2.78
N ILE A 120 5.34 1.61 -3.22
CA ILE A 120 6.39 1.07 -2.35
C ILE A 120 7.63 1.95 -2.39
N ALA A 121 8.00 2.46 -1.21
CA ALA A 121 9.25 3.18 -1.01
C ALA A 121 10.39 2.19 -0.76
N TRP A 122 11.41 2.21 -1.59
CA TRP A 122 12.59 1.37 -1.35
C TRP A 122 13.85 2.23 -1.08
N TYR A 123 14.74 1.71 -0.27
CA TYR A 123 16.07 2.26 0.00
C TYR A 123 17.06 1.15 0.35
N GLU A 124 16.61 0.15 1.08
CA GLU A 124 17.41 -0.98 1.52
C GLU A 124 16.89 -2.30 0.92
N GLN A 125 17.74 -3.34 0.98
CA GLN A 125 17.46 -4.67 0.44
C GLN A 125 16.16 -5.30 0.97
N LYS A 126 15.74 -4.96 2.19
CA LYS A 126 14.49 -5.47 2.77
C LYS A 126 13.25 -5.08 1.96
N ALA A 127 13.22 -3.87 1.40
CA ALA A 127 12.12 -3.46 0.55
C ALA A 127 12.08 -4.25 -0.76
N VAL A 128 13.24 -4.64 -1.29
CA VAL A 128 13.31 -5.50 -2.48
C VAL A 128 12.78 -6.90 -2.18
N ILE A 129 13.07 -7.44 -0.99
CA ILE A 129 12.51 -8.74 -0.57
C ILE A 129 10.99 -8.66 -0.48
N VAL A 130 10.44 -7.57 0.08
CA VAL A 130 8.98 -7.34 0.14
C VAL A 130 8.40 -7.26 -1.26
N LEU A 131 9.04 -6.54 -2.18
CA LEU A 131 8.63 -6.47 -3.58
C LEU A 131 8.57 -7.87 -4.22
N LEU A 132 9.63 -8.66 -4.08
CA LEU A 132 9.67 -10.02 -4.63
C LEU A 132 8.59 -10.92 -4.03
N ALA A 133 8.30 -10.77 -2.73
CA ALA A 133 7.21 -11.49 -2.08
C ALA A 133 5.83 -11.10 -2.66
N LEU A 134 5.58 -9.82 -2.90
CA LEU A 134 4.35 -9.36 -3.56
C LEU A 134 4.22 -9.93 -4.98
N LEU A 135 5.30 -9.90 -5.76
CA LEU A 135 5.32 -10.49 -7.11
C LEU A 135 5.06 -12.00 -7.08
N SER A 136 5.60 -12.72 -6.10
CA SER A 136 5.36 -14.16 -5.94
C SER A 136 3.91 -14.50 -5.60
N LEU A 137 3.16 -13.57 -5.00
CA LEU A 137 1.73 -13.66 -4.75
C LEU A 137 0.87 -13.25 -5.95
N GLY A 138 1.50 -12.89 -7.08
CA GLY A 138 0.82 -12.48 -8.28
C GLY A 138 0.38 -11.02 -8.31
N VAL A 139 0.81 -10.21 -7.33
CA VAL A 139 0.49 -8.78 -7.30
C VAL A 139 1.15 -8.07 -8.47
N LYS A 140 0.40 -7.20 -9.15
CA LYS A 140 0.83 -6.40 -10.30
C LYS A 140 0.61 -4.91 -10.06
N ASN A 141 1.08 -4.09 -10.99
CA ASN A 141 0.88 -2.63 -10.99
C ASN A 141 1.42 -1.97 -9.71
N ILE A 142 2.68 -2.25 -9.39
CA ILE A 142 3.36 -1.69 -8.23
C ILE A 142 4.17 -0.47 -8.67
N HIS A 143 3.91 0.69 -8.08
CA HIS A 143 4.79 1.85 -8.20
C HIS A 143 5.91 1.77 -7.19
N LEU A 144 7.13 1.89 -7.67
CA LEU A 144 8.35 1.74 -6.88
C LEU A 144 9.15 3.05 -6.90
N GLY A 145 9.42 3.60 -5.76
CA GLY A 145 10.14 4.86 -5.67
C GLY A 145 11.22 4.91 -4.62
N PRO A 146 12.04 5.96 -4.66
CA PRO A 146 12.02 7.10 -5.59
C PRO A 146 12.62 6.80 -6.97
N THR A 147 13.27 5.68 -7.17
CA THR A 147 13.88 5.22 -8.43
C THR A 147 13.75 3.71 -8.52
N LEU A 148 13.94 3.13 -9.68
CA LEU A 148 14.14 1.68 -9.79
C LEU A 148 15.49 1.28 -9.17
N PRO A 149 15.58 0.07 -8.57
CA PRO A 149 16.83 -0.41 -8.00
C PRO A 149 17.97 -0.45 -9.02
N ALA A 150 19.07 0.21 -8.71
CA ALA A 150 20.22 0.35 -9.62
C ALA A 150 20.92 -0.97 -9.98
N PHE A 151 20.68 -2.03 -9.21
CA PHE A 151 21.25 -3.36 -9.50
C PHE A 151 20.42 -4.14 -10.55
N LEU A 152 19.27 -3.66 -10.94
CA LEU A 152 18.48 -4.27 -12.00
C LEU A 152 19.15 -4.02 -13.36
N SER A 153 19.50 -5.08 -14.07
CA SER A 153 19.93 -4.91 -15.46
C SER A 153 18.76 -4.39 -16.31
N PRO A 154 19.03 -3.69 -17.42
CA PRO A 154 17.97 -3.21 -18.30
C PRO A 154 17.00 -4.30 -18.75
N ASN A 155 17.50 -5.52 -18.99
CA ASN A 155 16.66 -6.65 -19.40
C ASN A 155 15.74 -7.11 -18.26
N VAL A 156 16.24 -7.18 -17.03
CA VAL A 156 15.40 -7.54 -15.87
C VAL A 156 14.37 -6.45 -15.58
N ALA A 157 14.76 -5.17 -15.64
CA ALA A 157 13.84 -4.06 -15.48
C ALA A 157 12.70 -4.12 -16.52
N LYS A 158 13.03 -4.40 -17.79
CA LYS A 158 12.06 -4.57 -18.87
C LYS A 158 11.06 -5.70 -18.57
N VAL A 159 11.53 -6.85 -18.12
CA VAL A 159 10.68 -7.99 -17.74
C VAL A 159 9.73 -7.62 -16.59
N LEU A 160 10.22 -6.90 -15.59
CA LEU A 160 9.41 -6.46 -14.46
C LEU A 160 8.31 -5.48 -14.88
N VAL A 161 8.64 -4.54 -15.77
CA VAL A 161 7.65 -3.59 -16.31
C VAL A 161 6.61 -4.31 -17.17
N GLU A 162 7.05 -5.14 -18.13
CA GLU A 162 6.15 -5.76 -19.11
C GLU A 162 5.26 -6.85 -18.50
N ASN A 163 5.79 -7.66 -17.58
CA ASN A 163 5.06 -8.81 -17.04
C ASN A 163 4.30 -8.50 -15.73
N PHE A 164 4.79 -7.54 -14.95
CA PHE A 164 4.23 -7.24 -13.63
C PHE A 164 3.69 -5.81 -13.51
N GLY A 165 3.86 -4.96 -14.53
CA GLY A 165 3.38 -3.57 -14.49
C GLY A 165 4.10 -2.74 -13.42
N ILE A 166 5.38 -3.03 -13.14
CA ILE A 166 6.16 -2.19 -12.23
C ILE A 166 6.47 -0.87 -12.92
N ASP A 167 6.15 0.23 -12.24
CA ASP A 167 6.42 1.56 -12.73
C ASP A 167 7.16 2.38 -11.67
N THR A 168 7.70 3.51 -12.06
CA THR A 168 8.34 4.48 -11.17
C THR A 168 7.34 5.55 -10.76
N ILE A 169 7.50 6.07 -9.53
CA ILE A 169 6.72 7.25 -9.10
C ILE A 169 7.02 8.44 -10.03
N GLN A 170 5.98 9.23 -10.29
CA GLN A 170 6.06 10.47 -11.05
C GLN A 170 5.85 11.68 -10.12
N THR A 171 4.76 12.42 -10.33
CA THR A 171 4.31 13.44 -9.38
C THR A 171 3.09 12.92 -8.61
N PRO A 172 2.86 13.39 -7.37
CA PRO A 172 1.72 12.94 -6.58
C PRO A 172 0.38 13.05 -7.34
N GLU A 173 0.17 14.15 -8.05
CA GLU A 173 -1.04 14.44 -8.80
C GLU A 173 -1.28 13.40 -9.92
N LYS A 174 -0.24 13.12 -10.71
CA LYS A 174 -0.33 12.15 -11.82
C LYS A 174 -0.55 10.74 -11.32
N ASP A 175 0.15 10.37 -10.25
CA ASP A 175 0.04 9.03 -9.69
C ASP A 175 -1.33 8.83 -9.02
N ILE A 176 -1.90 9.86 -8.39
CA ILE A 176 -3.26 9.82 -7.86
C ILE A 176 -4.28 9.70 -9.00
N GLU A 177 -4.12 10.47 -10.07
CA GLU A 177 -4.98 10.37 -11.24
C GLU A 177 -4.96 8.95 -11.82
N GLN A 178 -3.77 8.39 -12.00
CA GLN A 178 -3.56 7.06 -12.56
C GLN A 178 -4.06 5.93 -11.64
N PHE A 179 -3.78 6.01 -10.33
CA PHE A 179 -4.10 4.93 -9.39
C PHE A 179 -5.51 4.96 -8.84
N ILE A 180 -6.03 6.17 -8.63
CA ILE A 180 -7.23 6.35 -7.81
C ILE A 180 -8.42 6.75 -8.67
N ILE A 181 -8.23 7.60 -9.66
CA ILE A 181 -9.31 8.20 -10.45
C ILE A 181 -9.59 7.38 -11.71
N ALA A 182 -8.55 6.87 -12.37
CA ALA A 182 -8.70 5.96 -13.51
C ALA A 182 -9.20 4.59 -13.05
#